data_63747e5c041dd9deb73e3541c2c13972
#
_entry.id   63747e5c041dd9deb73e3541c2c13972
#
_cell.length_a   1.000
_cell.length_b   1.000
_cell.length_c   1.000
_cell.angle_alpha   90.00
_cell.angle_beta   90.00
_cell.angle_gamma   90.00
#
_symmetry.space_group_name_H-M   'P 1'
#
loop_
_entity.id
_entity.type
_entity.pdbx_description
1 polymer ?
#
loop_
_entity_poly.entity_id
_entity_poly.type
_entity_poly.pdbx_seq_one_letter_code
_entity_poly.pdbx_strand_id
1 'polypeptide(L)'
;MEPCRIEELYDLNETIAKDLFAGAVYPWEVLPKIKDFILELGKTLDPEEYTHRQYGEDVWIHKSAVVFDSAYIHGPAIICRDAEIRQCAFIRGSAIVGEHATIGNSTELKNVVLFNHVEVPHYNYVGDSVLGFYAHMGAGAITSNIKADRKNIVIRDGEHEYVTGLRKIGALLGDHVEVGCNTVLNPGTVVGRYTNIYPVNSVRGVIPAHSIYKAAGKIVRKIEA
;
A
#
# COMPACT_ATOMS: atom_id res chain seq x y z
N MET A 1 9.85 6.08 -20.73
CA MET A 1 10.16 5.56 -19.39
C MET A 1 9.12 4.49 -19.06
N GLU A 2 9.51 3.45 -18.36
CA GLU A 2 8.59 2.36 -17.97
C GLU A 2 7.79 2.77 -16.73
N PRO A 3 6.47 2.99 -16.84
CA PRO A 3 5.66 3.61 -15.77
C PRO A 3 5.54 2.76 -14.48
N CYS A 4 5.95 1.49 -14.55
CA CYS A 4 5.88 0.58 -13.42
C CYS A 4 7.15 0.53 -12.57
N ARG A 5 8.21 1.27 -12.92
CA ARG A 5 9.46 1.27 -12.17
C ARG A 5 9.29 1.97 -10.82
N ILE A 6 10.02 1.49 -9.82
CA ILE A 6 9.99 2.05 -8.46
C ILE A 6 10.27 3.55 -8.48
N GLU A 7 11.28 4.00 -9.23
CA GLU A 7 11.69 5.40 -9.33
C GLU A 7 10.61 6.31 -9.96
N GLU A 8 9.72 5.76 -10.80
CA GLU A 8 8.61 6.48 -11.41
C GLU A 8 7.39 6.57 -10.47
N LEU A 9 7.32 5.69 -9.47
CA LEU A 9 6.16 5.59 -8.59
C LEU A 9 6.42 6.19 -7.19
N TYR A 10 7.64 6.08 -6.65
CA TYR A 10 7.88 6.34 -5.23
C TYR A 10 9.09 7.23 -4.95
N ASP A 11 8.94 8.14 -3.99
CA ASP A 11 10.07 8.73 -3.29
C ASP A 11 10.44 7.83 -2.10
N LEU A 12 11.53 7.08 -2.24
CA LEU A 12 11.98 6.15 -1.21
C LEU A 12 12.52 6.83 0.07
N ASN A 13 12.64 8.15 0.11
CA ASN A 13 12.95 8.86 1.35
C ASN A 13 11.72 8.99 2.26
N GLU A 14 10.53 8.74 1.75
CA GLU A 14 9.25 8.83 2.46
C GLU A 14 8.80 7.48 3.03
N THR A 15 9.73 6.61 3.38
CA THR A 15 9.43 5.33 4.02
C THR A 15 10.61 4.80 4.82
N ILE A 16 10.36 4.20 5.97
CA ILE A 16 11.34 3.42 6.73
C ILE A 16 11.80 2.16 5.96
N ALA A 17 11.01 1.72 4.98
CA ALA A 17 11.25 0.51 4.20
C ALA A 17 12.18 0.71 3.00
N LYS A 18 12.91 1.82 2.89
CA LYS A 18 13.78 2.13 1.74
C LYS A 18 14.67 0.96 1.31
N ASP A 19 15.31 0.30 2.26
CA ASP A 19 16.26 -0.77 1.97
C ASP A 19 15.58 -2.05 1.46
N LEU A 20 14.28 -2.24 1.70
CA LEU A 20 13.51 -3.32 1.11
C LEU A 20 13.49 -3.26 -0.43
N PHE A 21 13.56 -2.06 -0.97
CA PHE A 21 13.54 -1.79 -2.42
C PHE A 21 14.92 -1.90 -3.08
N ALA A 22 15.99 -2.09 -2.29
CA ALA A 22 17.36 -2.18 -2.84
C ALA A 22 17.48 -3.34 -3.81
N GLY A 23 17.95 -3.02 -5.04
CA GLY A 23 18.12 -4.00 -6.12
C GLY A 23 16.84 -4.46 -6.81
N ALA A 24 15.67 -3.98 -6.40
CA ALA A 24 14.42 -4.21 -7.11
C ALA A 24 14.20 -3.14 -8.19
N VAL A 25 13.60 -3.54 -9.30
CA VAL A 25 13.23 -2.64 -10.41
C VAL A 25 11.75 -2.27 -10.31
N TYR A 26 10.92 -3.25 -9.97
CA TYR A 26 9.48 -3.11 -9.90
C TYR A 26 8.96 -3.35 -8.49
N PRO A 27 7.92 -2.62 -8.05
CA PRO A 27 7.42 -2.68 -6.67
C PRO A 27 6.85 -4.04 -6.26
N TRP A 28 6.35 -4.86 -7.19
CA TRP A 28 5.86 -6.20 -6.84
C TRP A 28 6.97 -7.17 -6.42
N GLU A 29 8.23 -6.88 -6.76
CA GLU A 29 9.38 -7.72 -6.40
C GLU A 29 9.69 -7.70 -4.91
N VAL A 30 9.19 -6.69 -4.19
CA VAL A 30 9.39 -6.58 -2.74
C VAL A 30 8.33 -7.33 -1.93
N LEU A 31 7.14 -7.59 -2.51
CA LEU A 31 6.01 -8.19 -1.78
C LEU A 31 6.34 -9.52 -1.08
N PRO A 32 7.11 -10.45 -1.68
CA PRO A 32 7.50 -11.68 -1.01
C PRO A 32 8.50 -11.49 0.13
N LYS A 33 9.17 -10.33 0.18
CA LYS A 33 10.27 -10.04 1.11
C LYS A 33 9.80 -9.26 2.35
N ILE A 34 8.59 -8.71 2.35
CA ILE A 34 8.09 -7.79 3.40
C ILE A 34 8.19 -8.43 4.78
N LYS A 35 7.76 -9.68 4.93
CA LYS A 35 7.77 -10.38 6.22
C LYS A 35 9.17 -10.43 6.83
N ASP A 36 10.12 -10.95 6.09
CA ASP A 36 11.49 -11.15 6.58
C ASP A 36 12.19 -9.80 6.82
N PHE A 37 11.93 -8.82 5.97
CA PHE A 37 12.44 -7.46 6.14
C PHE A 37 11.93 -6.82 7.45
N ILE A 38 10.65 -6.95 7.78
CA ILE A 38 10.09 -6.45 9.05
C ILE A 38 10.80 -7.09 10.25
N LEU A 39 11.00 -8.41 10.20
CA LEU A 39 11.66 -9.15 11.29
C LEU A 39 13.11 -8.70 11.50
N GLU A 40 13.83 -8.37 10.45
CA GLU A 40 15.21 -7.87 10.55
C GLU A 40 15.24 -6.38 10.95
N LEU A 41 14.46 -5.53 10.29
CA LEU A 41 14.42 -4.11 10.60
C LEU A 41 13.96 -3.87 12.04
N GLY A 42 12.93 -4.60 12.49
CA GLY A 42 12.38 -4.44 13.83
C GLY A 42 13.41 -4.62 14.94
N LYS A 43 14.37 -5.54 14.77
CA LYS A 43 15.46 -5.77 15.73
C LYS A 43 16.44 -4.58 15.85
N THR A 44 16.46 -3.71 14.85
CA THR A 44 17.35 -2.54 14.80
C THR A 44 16.69 -1.25 15.27
N LEU A 45 15.36 -1.27 15.48
CA LEU A 45 14.63 -0.10 15.94
C LEU A 45 15.00 0.25 17.38
N ASP A 46 15.10 1.55 17.65
CA ASP A 46 15.45 2.05 18.97
C ASP A 46 14.38 1.66 20.01
N PRO A 47 14.71 0.88 21.05
CA PRO A 47 13.77 0.52 22.10
C PRO A 47 13.31 1.72 22.94
N GLU A 48 14.02 2.84 22.89
CA GLU A 48 13.58 4.10 23.50
C GLU A 48 12.48 4.78 22.70
N GLU A 49 12.32 4.48 21.40
CA GLU A 49 11.27 5.01 20.55
C GLU A 49 10.15 4.01 20.25
N TYR A 50 10.46 2.70 20.20
CA TYR A 50 9.51 1.66 19.84
C TYR A 50 9.22 0.70 20.98
N THR A 51 7.97 0.27 21.10
CA THR A 51 7.52 -0.80 22.00
C THR A 51 7.07 -2.00 21.17
N HIS A 52 7.24 -3.25 21.67
CA HIS A 52 6.83 -4.43 20.92
C HIS A 52 6.06 -5.49 21.71
N ARG A 53 5.77 -5.25 23.00
CA ARG A 53 5.22 -6.28 23.87
C ARG A 53 3.70 -6.39 23.93
N GLN A 54 2.98 -5.35 23.56
CA GLN A 54 1.53 -5.30 23.77
C GLN A 54 0.75 -6.21 22.80
N TYR A 55 1.24 -6.38 21.57
CA TYR A 55 0.55 -7.11 20.49
C TYR A 55 1.33 -8.32 19.96
N GLY A 56 2.44 -8.70 20.62
CA GLY A 56 3.30 -9.82 20.24
C GLY A 56 4.76 -9.42 20.04
N GLU A 57 5.63 -10.42 19.97
CA GLU A 57 7.08 -10.21 19.91
C GLU A 57 7.54 -9.54 18.58
N ASP A 58 6.81 -9.77 17.51
CA ASP A 58 7.12 -9.28 16.17
C ASP A 58 6.32 -8.03 15.78
N VAL A 59 5.84 -7.25 16.76
CA VAL A 59 5.10 -6.01 16.54
C VAL A 59 5.82 -4.85 17.19
N TRP A 60 6.31 -3.92 16.37
CA TRP A 60 7.01 -2.71 16.80
C TRP A 60 6.11 -1.50 16.58
N ILE A 61 5.81 -0.77 17.63
CA ILE A 61 4.93 0.40 17.59
C ILE A 61 5.69 1.59 18.17
N HIS A 62 5.80 2.67 17.39
CA HIS A 62 6.40 3.91 17.86
C HIS A 62 5.58 4.48 19.02
N LYS A 63 6.25 5.02 20.05
CA LYS A 63 5.61 5.52 21.28
C LYS A 63 4.61 6.66 21.05
N SER A 64 4.75 7.43 19.97
CA SER A 64 3.79 8.48 19.59
C SER A 64 2.63 7.99 18.72
N ALA A 65 2.68 6.75 18.23
CA ALA A 65 1.57 6.22 17.46
C ALA A 65 0.33 6.02 18.34
N VAL A 66 -0.84 6.31 17.79
CA VAL A 66 -2.12 6.16 18.48
C VAL A 66 -2.80 4.87 18.02
N VAL A 67 -2.94 3.91 18.91
CA VAL A 67 -3.64 2.65 18.64
C VAL A 67 -4.87 2.56 19.52
N PHE A 68 -6.05 2.46 18.90
CA PHE A 68 -7.32 2.36 19.61
C PHE A 68 -7.53 0.94 20.17
N ASP A 69 -8.14 0.82 21.33
CA ASP A 69 -8.30 -0.44 22.08
C ASP A 69 -8.98 -1.56 21.30
N SER A 70 -9.87 -1.22 20.37
CA SER A 70 -10.57 -2.19 19.53
C SER A 70 -9.84 -2.59 18.26
N ALA A 71 -8.65 -2.04 17.99
CA ALA A 71 -7.82 -2.48 16.88
C ALA A 71 -7.18 -3.84 17.20
N TYR A 72 -7.08 -4.69 16.19
CA TYR A 72 -6.38 -5.98 16.32
C TYR A 72 -5.13 -5.97 15.42
N ILE A 73 -3.96 -6.14 16.03
CA ILE A 73 -2.69 -6.17 15.33
C ILE A 73 -2.05 -7.55 15.52
N HIS A 74 -1.79 -8.24 14.41
CA HIS A 74 -1.00 -9.47 14.36
C HIS A 74 0.32 -9.20 13.63
N GLY A 75 1.43 -9.71 14.18
CA GLY A 75 2.76 -9.52 13.60
C GLY A 75 3.07 -10.42 12.38
N PRO A 76 4.21 -10.22 11.73
CA PRO A 76 5.10 -9.10 12.01
C PRO A 76 4.57 -7.77 11.48
N ALA A 77 4.77 -6.69 12.24
CA ALA A 77 4.32 -5.35 11.86
C ALA A 77 5.23 -4.25 12.44
N ILE A 78 5.38 -3.17 11.68
CA ILE A 78 5.99 -1.92 12.16
C ILE A 78 4.97 -0.81 11.99
N ILE A 79 4.67 -0.10 13.08
CA ILE A 79 3.81 1.09 13.10
C ILE A 79 4.69 2.28 13.46
N CYS A 80 4.87 3.18 12.51
CA CYS A 80 5.81 4.29 12.62
C CYS A 80 5.25 5.47 13.42
N ARG A 81 6.08 6.50 13.58
CA ARG A 81 5.81 7.73 14.31
C ARG A 81 4.48 8.37 13.91
N ASP A 82 3.70 8.80 14.90
CA ASP A 82 2.45 9.54 14.73
C ASP A 82 1.41 8.85 13.81
N ALA A 83 1.58 7.56 13.53
CA ALA A 83 0.57 6.78 12.82
C ALA A 83 -0.67 6.55 13.71
N GLU A 84 -1.84 6.49 13.09
CA GLU A 84 -3.11 6.28 13.79
C GLU A 84 -3.77 4.98 13.33
N ILE A 85 -3.97 4.03 14.27
CA ILE A 85 -4.66 2.76 14.05
C ILE A 85 -6.02 2.84 14.75
N ARG A 86 -7.07 3.12 13.99
CA ARG A 86 -8.40 3.43 14.51
C ARG A 86 -9.21 2.19 14.90
N GLN A 87 -10.43 2.43 15.39
CA GLN A 87 -11.33 1.42 15.90
C GLN A 87 -11.57 0.29 14.90
N CYS A 88 -11.53 -0.94 15.37
CA CYS A 88 -11.81 -2.14 14.60
C CYS A 88 -10.88 -2.34 13.38
N ALA A 89 -9.77 -1.61 13.28
CA ALA A 89 -8.75 -1.90 12.26
C ALA A 89 -8.16 -3.31 12.51
N PHE A 90 -7.93 -4.05 11.42
CA PHE A 90 -7.38 -5.40 11.47
C PHE A 90 -6.07 -5.47 10.69
N ILE A 91 -4.93 -5.51 11.38
CA ILE A 91 -3.61 -5.71 10.78
C ILE A 91 -3.26 -7.19 10.89
N ARG A 92 -3.25 -7.91 9.74
CA ARG A 92 -3.03 -9.37 9.67
C ARG A 92 -1.57 -9.79 9.62
N GLY A 93 -0.65 -8.84 9.67
CA GLY A 93 0.78 -9.08 9.61
C GLY A 93 1.41 -8.84 8.26
N SER A 94 2.74 -8.86 8.27
CA SER A 94 3.60 -8.41 7.18
C SER A 94 3.23 -6.98 6.75
N ALA A 95 3.07 -6.07 7.72
CA ALA A 95 2.61 -4.70 7.47
C ALA A 95 3.62 -3.68 7.99
N ILE A 96 4.00 -2.73 7.12
CA ILE A 96 4.72 -1.51 7.48
C ILE A 96 3.77 -0.35 7.29
N VAL A 97 3.50 0.39 8.37
CA VAL A 97 2.67 1.58 8.38
C VAL A 97 3.58 2.78 8.60
N GLY A 98 3.70 3.62 7.60
CA GLY A 98 4.58 4.80 7.59
C GLY A 98 4.20 5.87 8.60
N GLU A 99 5.06 6.88 8.74
CA GLU A 99 4.83 8.01 9.65
C GLU A 99 3.58 8.79 9.25
N HIS A 100 2.82 9.26 10.25
CA HIS A 100 1.56 10.02 10.07
C HIS A 100 0.49 9.30 9.24
N ALA A 101 0.62 7.99 9.00
CA ALA A 101 -0.38 7.25 8.23
C ALA A 101 -1.63 6.97 9.07
N THR A 102 -2.79 6.95 8.42
CA THR A 102 -4.08 6.66 9.06
C THR A 102 -4.65 5.34 8.56
N ILE A 103 -4.76 4.36 9.47
CA ILE A 103 -5.45 3.09 9.26
C ILE A 103 -6.79 3.18 9.97
N GLY A 104 -7.83 3.43 9.21
CA GLY A 104 -9.11 3.82 9.79
C GLY A 104 -10.03 2.69 10.20
N ASN A 105 -11.25 3.06 10.54
CA ASN A 105 -12.26 2.15 11.05
C ASN A 105 -12.46 0.96 10.11
N SER A 106 -12.38 -0.25 10.69
CA SER A 106 -12.64 -1.52 9.99
C SER A 106 -11.81 -1.72 8.71
N THR A 107 -10.65 -1.11 8.64
CA THR A 107 -9.68 -1.33 7.56
C THR A 107 -8.85 -2.57 7.84
N GLU A 108 -8.72 -3.45 6.84
CA GLU A 108 -7.88 -4.64 6.92
C GLU A 108 -6.59 -4.46 6.10
N LEU A 109 -5.43 -4.72 6.73
CA LEU A 109 -4.11 -4.73 6.10
C LEU A 109 -3.49 -6.12 6.11
N LYS A 110 -2.89 -6.55 4.99
CA LYS A 110 -2.19 -7.83 4.88
C LYS A 110 -1.10 -7.77 3.82
N ASN A 111 0.15 -7.99 4.24
CA ASN A 111 1.34 -8.00 3.36
C ASN A 111 1.47 -6.69 2.56
N VAL A 112 1.75 -5.59 3.26
CA VAL A 112 1.72 -4.23 2.70
C VAL A 112 2.90 -3.38 3.16
N VAL A 113 3.27 -2.44 2.30
CA VAL A 113 4.10 -1.28 2.66
C VAL A 113 3.28 -0.02 2.40
N LEU A 114 2.95 0.70 3.46
CA LEU A 114 2.32 2.02 3.39
C LEU A 114 3.40 3.06 3.72
N PHE A 115 3.63 3.99 2.80
CA PHE A 115 4.58 5.08 2.98
C PHE A 115 4.02 6.13 3.96
N ASN A 116 4.81 7.15 4.25
CA ASN A 116 4.40 8.22 5.14
C ASN A 116 3.15 8.92 4.61
N HIS A 117 2.28 9.37 5.54
CA HIS A 117 1.03 10.07 5.25
C HIS A 117 0.01 9.31 4.40
N VAL A 118 0.13 7.99 4.27
CA VAL A 118 -0.90 7.19 3.59
C VAL A 118 -2.18 7.16 4.41
N GLU A 119 -3.31 7.33 3.74
CA GLU A 119 -4.62 7.26 4.39
C GLU A 119 -5.50 6.16 3.79
N VAL A 120 -5.90 5.20 4.63
CA VAL A 120 -6.89 4.16 4.33
C VAL A 120 -7.96 4.17 5.44
N PRO A 121 -8.79 5.23 5.47
CA PRO A 121 -9.48 5.65 6.69
C PRO A 121 -10.79 4.90 7.01
N HIS A 122 -11.42 4.20 6.05
CA HIS A 122 -12.76 3.66 6.25
C HIS A 122 -13.03 2.40 5.43
N TYR A 123 -13.22 1.25 6.11
CA TYR A 123 -13.70 0.01 5.49
C TYR A 123 -12.89 -0.40 4.25
N ASN A 124 -11.57 -0.19 4.29
CA ASN A 124 -10.70 -0.56 3.20
C ASN A 124 -10.17 -1.99 3.37
N TYR A 125 -9.91 -2.67 2.26
CA TYR A 125 -9.06 -3.85 2.25
C TYR A 125 -7.80 -3.54 1.44
N VAL A 126 -6.63 -3.67 2.06
CA VAL A 126 -5.33 -3.48 1.41
C VAL A 126 -4.50 -4.74 1.60
N GLY A 127 -4.34 -5.51 0.55
CA GLY A 127 -3.59 -6.77 0.58
C GLY A 127 -2.59 -6.89 -0.54
N ASP A 128 -1.38 -7.39 -0.23
CA ASP A 128 -0.28 -7.62 -1.18
C ASP A 128 -0.02 -6.37 -2.05
N SER A 129 0.20 -5.22 -1.39
CA SER A 129 0.19 -3.88 -2.02
C SER A 129 1.30 -2.99 -1.50
N VAL A 130 1.68 -1.99 -2.31
CA VAL A 130 2.53 -0.87 -1.92
C VAL A 130 1.78 0.43 -2.21
N LEU A 131 1.62 1.27 -1.20
CA LEU A 131 0.98 2.58 -1.31
C LEU A 131 2.02 3.67 -1.03
N GLY A 132 2.25 4.54 -2.00
CA GLY A 132 3.24 5.60 -1.96
C GLY A 132 2.85 6.76 -1.05
N PHE A 133 3.76 7.71 -0.90
CA PHE A 133 3.64 8.88 -0.07
C PHE A 133 2.37 9.70 -0.37
N TYR A 134 1.60 10.04 0.68
CA TYR A 134 0.29 10.70 0.54
C TYR A 134 -0.73 9.97 -0.34
N ALA A 135 -0.59 8.67 -0.57
CA ALA A 135 -1.66 7.94 -1.25
C ALA A 135 -2.89 7.79 -0.34
N HIS A 136 -4.07 8.04 -0.89
CA HIS A 136 -5.34 7.97 -0.18
C HIS A 136 -6.32 7.03 -0.85
N MET A 137 -7.02 6.20 -0.07
CA MET A 137 -8.09 5.34 -0.54
C MET A 137 -9.41 5.73 0.15
N GLY A 138 -10.36 6.26 -0.62
CA GLY A 138 -11.68 6.60 -0.13
C GLY A 138 -12.43 5.42 0.49
N ALA A 139 -13.51 5.71 1.22
CA ALA A 139 -14.28 4.71 1.96
C ALA A 139 -14.72 3.53 1.08
N GLY A 140 -14.50 2.31 1.56
CA GLY A 140 -14.88 1.09 0.86
C GLY A 140 -14.04 0.76 -0.38
N ALA A 141 -13.00 1.53 -0.70
CA ALA A 141 -12.07 1.17 -1.77
C ALA A 141 -11.22 -0.04 -1.34
N ILE A 142 -11.00 -0.99 -2.25
CA ILE A 142 -10.32 -2.25 -1.96
C ILE A 142 -9.28 -2.62 -3.02
N THR A 143 -8.22 -3.32 -2.59
CA THR A 143 -7.25 -3.96 -3.48
C THR A 143 -7.58 -5.44 -3.61
N SER A 144 -8.21 -5.85 -4.71
CA SER A 144 -8.37 -7.28 -5.01
C SER A 144 -7.00 -7.86 -5.37
N ASN A 145 -6.53 -8.86 -4.63
CA ASN A 145 -5.15 -9.34 -4.75
C ASN A 145 -4.99 -10.72 -5.41
N ILE A 146 -6.08 -11.35 -5.83
CA ILE A 146 -6.04 -12.67 -6.49
C ILE A 146 -7.00 -12.72 -7.66
N LYS A 147 -6.57 -13.31 -8.79
CA LYS A 147 -7.42 -13.55 -9.94
C LYS A 147 -8.35 -14.74 -9.71
N ALA A 148 -9.53 -14.74 -10.36
CA ALA A 148 -10.49 -15.84 -10.27
C ALA A 148 -9.92 -17.19 -10.74
N ASP A 149 -9.06 -17.18 -11.78
CA ASP A 149 -8.38 -18.37 -12.29
C ASP A 149 -7.17 -18.82 -11.47
N ARG A 150 -6.80 -18.05 -10.43
CA ARG A 150 -5.67 -18.29 -9.52
C ARG A 150 -4.29 -18.43 -10.19
N LYS A 151 -4.17 -18.03 -11.45
CA LYS A 151 -2.88 -17.98 -12.16
C LYS A 151 -2.05 -16.80 -11.73
N ASN A 152 -0.76 -16.83 -12.06
CA ASN A 152 0.14 -15.69 -11.82
C ASN A 152 -0.40 -14.43 -12.51
N ILE A 153 -0.15 -13.31 -11.87
CA ILE A 153 -0.58 -12.00 -12.36
C ILE A 153 0.40 -11.54 -13.43
N VAL A 154 -0.15 -11.09 -14.55
CA VAL A 154 0.56 -10.36 -15.59
C VAL A 154 -0.01 -8.95 -15.59
N ILE A 155 0.86 -7.97 -15.39
CA ILE A 155 0.49 -6.55 -15.44
C ILE A 155 0.59 -6.10 -16.90
N ARG A 156 -0.41 -5.36 -17.39
CA ARG A 156 -0.49 -4.91 -18.78
C ARG A 156 -0.49 -3.39 -18.86
N ASP A 157 0.39 -2.88 -19.71
CA ASP A 157 0.47 -1.47 -20.10
C ASP A 157 0.39 -1.37 -21.63
N GLY A 158 -0.80 -1.17 -22.15
CA GLY A 158 -1.05 -1.28 -23.58
C GLY A 158 -0.68 -2.67 -24.12
N GLU A 159 0.26 -2.73 -25.06
CA GLU A 159 0.78 -3.97 -25.64
C GLU A 159 1.92 -4.61 -24.79
N HIS A 160 2.45 -3.88 -23.82
CA HIS A 160 3.52 -4.38 -22.98
C HIS A 160 2.99 -5.25 -21.82
N GLU A 161 3.64 -6.38 -21.57
CA GLU A 161 3.29 -7.30 -20.50
C GLU A 161 4.47 -7.51 -19.55
N TYR A 162 4.19 -7.29 -18.23
CA TYR A 162 5.12 -7.61 -17.15
C TYR A 162 4.72 -8.93 -16.50
N VAL A 163 5.52 -9.97 -16.72
CA VAL A 163 5.33 -11.29 -16.06
C VAL A 163 5.89 -11.22 -14.66
N THR A 164 5.01 -11.14 -13.66
CA THR A 164 5.41 -10.89 -12.26
C THR A 164 5.92 -12.13 -11.52
N GLY A 165 5.58 -13.32 -11.98
CA GLY A 165 5.84 -14.58 -11.27
C GLY A 165 4.97 -14.79 -10.03
N LEU A 166 4.18 -13.80 -9.61
CA LEU A 166 3.40 -13.80 -8.39
C LEU A 166 1.92 -14.10 -8.63
N ARG A 167 1.34 -14.93 -7.76
CA ARG A 167 -0.08 -15.27 -7.77
C ARG A 167 -0.96 -14.23 -7.06
N LYS A 168 -0.35 -13.44 -6.15
CA LYS A 168 -1.05 -12.41 -5.38
C LYS A 168 -0.33 -11.09 -5.51
N ILE A 169 -1.01 -10.09 -6.03
CA ILE A 169 -0.63 -8.69 -6.04
C ILE A 169 -1.94 -7.90 -5.99
N GLY A 170 -2.06 -6.99 -5.04
CA GLY A 170 -3.19 -6.07 -4.96
C GLY A 170 -2.99 -4.88 -5.88
N ALA A 171 -2.67 -3.73 -5.32
CA ALA A 171 -2.40 -2.51 -6.08
C ALA A 171 -1.05 -1.89 -5.69
N LEU A 172 -0.48 -1.18 -6.65
CA LEU A 172 0.77 -0.45 -6.53
C LEU A 172 0.44 1.01 -6.84
N LEU A 173 0.21 1.80 -5.79
CA LEU A 173 -0.20 3.20 -5.91
C LEU A 173 1.04 4.08 -5.75
N GLY A 174 1.34 4.87 -6.75
CA GLY A 174 2.40 5.88 -6.68
C GLY A 174 2.09 7.00 -5.68
N ASP A 175 3.04 7.88 -5.46
CA ASP A 175 2.88 9.00 -4.55
C ASP A 175 1.72 9.92 -4.97
N HIS A 176 1.00 10.45 -3.98
CA HIS A 176 -0.13 11.38 -4.17
C HIS A 176 -1.28 10.83 -5.04
N VAL A 177 -1.48 9.52 -5.04
CA VAL A 177 -2.62 8.90 -5.72
C VAL A 177 -3.88 9.02 -4.85
N GLU A 178 -4.98 9.43 -5.47
CA GLU A 178 -6.29 9.56 -4.84
C GLU A 178 -7.27 8.53 -5.43
N VAL A 179 -7.75 7.60 -4.62
CA VAL A 179 -8.72 6.58 -5.03
C VAL A 179 -10.10 6.89 -4.45
N GLY A 180 -11.07 7.12 -5.32
CA GLY A 180 -12.45 7.43 -4.91
C GLY A 180 -13.15 6.25 -4.21
N CYS A 181 -14.19 6.58 -3.42
CA CYS A 181 -14.95 5.63 -2.63
C CYS A 181 -15.50 4.45 -3.44
N ASN A 182 -15.58 3.27 -2.82
CA ASN A 182 -16.11 2.03 -3.40
C ASN A 182 -15.46 1.63 -4.73
N THR A 183 -14.20 1.99 -4.93
CA THR A 183 -13.41 1.57 -6.09
C THR A 183 -12.76 0.22 -5.84
N VAL A 184 -12.80 -0.66 -6.82
CA VAL A 184 -12.08 -1.93 -6.83
C VAL A 184 -10.83 -1.80 -7.69
N LEU A 185 -9.67 -1.91 -7.06
CA LEU A 185 -8.39 -2.05 -7.77
C LEU A 185 -8.15 -3.54 -8.02
N ASN A 186 -8.24 -3.97 -9.28
CA ASN A 186 -8.07 -5.38 -9.66
C ASN A 186 -6.63 -5.86 -9.47
N PRO A 187 -6.38 -7.17 -9.36
CA PRO A 187 -5.06 -7.72 -9.11
C PRO A 187 -3.99 -7.20 -10.08
N GLY A 188 -2.92 -6.62 -9.51
CA GLY A 188 -1.83 -6.06 -10.28
C GLY A 188 -2.11 -4.68 -10.90
N THR A 189 -3.09 -3.94 -10.40
CA THR A 189 -3.29 -2.53 -10.81
C THR A 189 -2.11 -1.68 -10.36
N VAL A 190 -1.53 -0.93 -11.30
CA VAL A 190 -0.49 0.08 -11.04
C VAL A 190 -1.05 1.46 -11.36
N VAL A 191 -0.90 2.40 -10.44
CA VAL A 191 -1.38 3.77 -10.62
C VAL A 191 -0.22 4.75 -10.46
N GLY A 192 0.09 5.49 -11.51
CA GLY A 192 1.17 6.49 -11.52
C GLY A 192 0.90 7.67 -10.59
N ARG A 193 1.97 8.37 -10.20
CA ARG A 193 1.94 9.51 -9.27
C ARG A 193 0.89 10.55 -9.65
N TYR A 194 0.32 11.24 -8.65
CA TYR A 194 -0.61 12.37 -8.80
C TYR A 194 -1.88 12.04 -9.58
N THR A 195 -2.27 10.77 -9.65
CA THR A 195 -3.46 10.32 -10.39
C THR A 195 -4.68 10.22 -9.48
N ASN A 196 -5.83 10.67 -9.99
CA ASN A 196 -7.11 10.56 -9.32
C ASN A 196 -7.97 9.47 -9.98
N ILE A 197 -8.49 8.54 -9.19
CA ILE A 197 -9.49 7.56 -9.61
C ILE A 197 -10.86 8.02 -9.11
N TYR A 198 -11.83 8.21 -9.99
CA TYR A 198 -13.18 8.58 -9.58
C TYR A 198 -13.89 7.44 -8.84
N PRO A 199 -14.88 7.74 -7.96
CA PRO A 199 -15.60 6.74 -7.18
C PRO A 199 -16.28 5.67 -8.05
N VAL A 200 -16.56 4.51 -7.43
CA VAL A 200 -17.37 3.41 -7.99
C VAL A 200 -16.79 2.89 -9.32
N ASN A 201 -15.47 2.73 -9.37
CA ASN A 201 -14.81 2.19 -10.55
C ASN A 201 -14.21 0.79 -10.30
N SER A 202 -14.10 0.01 -11.38
CA SER A 202 -13.30 -1.20 -11.43
C SER A 202 -12.06 -0.93 -12.29
N VAL A 203 -10.91 -0.78 -11.65
CA VAL A 203 -9.66 -0.35 -12.29
C VAL A 203 -8.76 -1.54 -12.54
N ARG A 204 -8.09 -1.59 -13.70
CA ARG A 204 -7.17 -2.66 -14.08
C ARG A 204 -6.03 -2.15 -14.95
N GLY A 205 -4.86 -2.80 -14.84
CA GLY A 205 -3.67 -2.50 -15.63
C GLY A 205 -2.92 -1.30 -15.10
N VAL A 206 -2.21 -0.62 -15.97
CA VAL A 206 -1.38 0.53 -15.65
C VAL A 206 -2.12 1.83 -15.96
N ILE A 207 -2.25 2.69 -14.97
CA ILE A 207 -2.85 4.02 -15.12
C ILE A 207 -1.73 5.05 -15.10
N PRO A 208 -1.58 5.87 -16.15
CA PRO A 208 -0.49 6.84 -16.24
C PRO A 208 -0.50 7.86 -15.10
N ALA A 209 0.68 8.37 -14.77
CA ALA A 209 0.83 9.50 -13.84
C ALA A 209 0.09 10.75 -14.33
N HIS A 210 -0.25 11.67 -13.41
CA HIS A 210 -0.92 12.93 -13.68
C HIS A 210 -2.23 12.75 -14.48
N SER A 211 -3.00 11.72 -14.15
CA SER A 211 -4.23 11.35 -14.85
C SER A 211 -5.47 11.43 -13.96
N ILE A 212 -6.63 11.47 -14.61
CA ILE A 212 -7.93 11.23 -13.97
C ILE A 212 -8.57 10.03 -14.66
N TYR A 213 -8.76 8.95 -13.88
CA TYR A 213 -9.53 7.79 -14.31
C TYR A 213 -11.00 8.02 -14.02
N LYS A 214 -11.81 8.16 -15.08
CA LYS A 214 -13.25 8.38 -15.01
C LYS A 214 -14.03 7.06 -15.21
N ALA A 215 -15.33 7.15 -15.20
CA ALA A 215 -16.20 6.00 -15.45
C ALA A 215 -15.88 5.29 -16.77
N ALA A 216 -16.10 3.96 -16.81
CA ALA A 216 -15.89 3.09 -17.98
C ALA A 216 -14.45 3.11 -18.56
N GLY A 217 -13.45 3.32 -17.70
CA GLY A 217 -12.05 3.24 -18.12
C GLY A 217 -11.54 4.46 -18.91
N LYS A 218 -12.31 5.55 -18.97
CA LYS A 218 -11.88 6.78 -19.63
C LYS A 218 -10.78 7.45 -18.80
N ILE A 219 -9.59 7.55 -19.37
CA ILE A 219 -8.45 8.24 -18.78
C ILE A 219 -8.27 9.59 -19.48
N VAL A 220 -8.09 10.64 -18.71
CA VAL A 220 -7.76 11.97 -19.20
C VAL A 220 -6.57 12.53 -18.42
N ARG A 221 -5.76 13.35 -19.06
CA ARG A 221 -4.64 14.04 -18.40
C ARG A 221 -5.19 15.03 -17.35
N LYS A 222 -4.58 15.05 -16.17
CA LYS A 222 -4.87 16.04 -15.14
C LYS A 222 -4.30 17.40 -15.59
N ILE A 223 -5.11 18.43 -15.54
CA ILE A 223 -4.65 19.80 -15.79
C ILE A 223 -4.18 20.31 -14.43
N GLU A 224 -2.90 20.62 -14.31
CA GLU A 224 -2.37 21.30 -13.13
C GLU A 224 -2.92 22.73 -13.11
N ALA A 225 -3.47 23.13 -11.96
CA ALA A 225 -4.03 24.45 -11.75
C ALA A 225 -2.92 25.45 -11.42
#